data_85798ebcf236be0a7465958260a4e56e
#
_entry.id   85798ebcf236be0a7465958260a4e56e
#
_cell.length_a   1.000
_cell.length_b   1.000
_cell.length_c   1.000
_cell.angle_alpha   90.00
_cell.angle_beta   90.00
_cell.angle_gamma   90.00
#
_symmetry.space_group_name_H-M   'P 1'
#
loop_
_entity.id
_entity.type
_entity.pdbx_description
1 polymer ?
#
loop_
_entity_poly.entity_id
_entity_poly.type
_entity_poly.pdbx_seq_one_letter_code
_entity_poly.pdbx_strand_id
1 'polypeptide(L)'
;GHWEMAGVISPERFPTYPEGFPKEIIEEFERQTGRKVLCNKPYSGTEVIKDYGKEMVDTGALIVYTSADSVFQIAAHEDVVPVETLYEYCRIARKILQGKHGVARVIARPFEGEWSYARTSRRHDFSLEPTGTTMLDQLKDHGFDVLSIGKIYDIFAHRGTTDHVFTSGNPEGIEKTIEATHKDF
;
A
#
# COMPACT_ATOMS: atom_id res chain seq x y z
N GLY A 1 16.16 6.80 3.68
CA GLY A 1 15.36 5.76 3.00
C GLY A 1 15.57 5.80 1.48
N HIS A 2 14.76 5.06 0.72
CA HIS A 2 14.90 4.97 -0.75
C HIS A 2 14.79 6.33 -1.45
N TRP A 3 13.87 7.19 -1.01
CA TRP A 3 13.71 8.54 -1.58
C TRP A 3 14.96 9.40 -1.35
N GLU A 4 15.60 9.29 -0.18
CA GLU A 4 16.82 10.01 0.13
C GLU A 4 18.00 9.56 -0.75
N MET A 5 18.10 8.25 -1.02
CA MET A 5 19.08 7.72 -1.98
C MET A 5 18.84 8.25 -3.41
N ALA A 6 17.57 8.56 -3.75
CA ALA A 6 17.19 9.15 -5.02
C ALA A 6 17.14 10.70 -5.00
N GLY A 7 17.72 11.33 -3.97
CA GLY A 7 17.92 12.78 -3.89
C GLY A 7 16.79 13.58 -3.21
N VAL A 8 15.77 12.92 -2.64
CA VAL A 8 14.67 13.61 -1.94
C VAL A 8 14.81 13.44 -0.43
N ILE A 9 15.11 14.54 0.25
CA ILE A 9 15.15 14.58 1.72
C ILE A 9 13.73 14.75 2.23
N SER A 10 13.22 13.77 2.96
CA SER A 10 11.92 13.87 3.62
C SER A 10 12.04 14.78 4.84
N PRO A 11 11.30 15.91 4.90
CA PRO A 11 11.42 16.86 6.02
C PRO A 11 10.93 16.28 7.34
N GLU A 12 10.01 15.32 7.29
CA GLU A 12 9.40 14.70 8.46
C GLU A 12 9.39 13.17 8.35
N ARG A 13 9.33 12.50 9.50
CA ARG A 13 9.12 11.05 9.55
C ARG A 13 7.67 10.73 9.17
N PHE A 14 7.46 9.60 8.52
CA PHE A 14 6.12 9.10 8.30
C PHE A 14 5.38 8.88 9.63
N PRO A 15 4.10 9.29 9.73
CA PRO A 15 3.32 9.12 10.96
C PRO A 15 3.06 7.65 11.24
N THR A 16 3.05 7.28 12.52
CA THR A 16 2.64 5.97 13.02
C THR A 16 1.49 6.14 14.01
N TYR A 17 0.67 5.11 14.17
CA TYR A 17 -0.58 5.18 14.92
C TYR A 17 -0.69 4.03 15.93
N PRO A 18 0.08 4.08 17.05
CA PRO A 18 0.08 3.01 18.06
C PRO A 18 -1.27 2.84 18.76
N GLU A 19 -2.11 3.89 18.80
CA GLU A 19 -3.46 3.85 19.38
C GLU A 19 -4.59 3.73 18.33
N GLY A 20 -4.23 3.49 17.05
CA GLY A 20 -5.17 3.55 15.93
C GLY A 20 -5.28 4.96 15.33
N PHE A 21 -5.99 5.04 14.21
CA PHE A 21 -6.17 6.30 13.49
C PHE A 21 -7.15 7.24 14.22
N PRO A 22 -6.93 8.57 14.15
CA PRO A 22 -7.83 9.56 14.72
C PRO A 22 -9.26 9.39 14.22
N LYS A 23 -10.22 9.75 15.09
CA LYS A 23 -11.65 9.60 14.81
C LYS A 23 -12.08 10.32 13.53
N GLU A 24 -11.56 11.53 13.31
CA GLU A 24 -11.84 12.31 12.11
C GLU A 24 -11.44 11.63 10.80
N ILE A 25 -10.35 10.88 10.80
CA ILE A 25 -9.88 10.10 9.64
C ILE A 25 -10.84 8.93 9.38
N ILE A 26 -11.22 8.21 10.42
CA ILE A 26 -12.14 7.06 10.31
C ILE A 26 -13.53 7.52 9.88
N GLU A 27 -14.08 8.57 10.47
CA GLU A 27 -15.41 9.11 10.11
C GLU A 27 -15.44 9.60 8.65
N GLU A 28 -14.40 10.27 8.20
CA GLU A 28 -14.30 10.72 6.80
C GLU A 28 -14.18 9.53 5.84
N PHE A 29 -13.41 8.50 6.21
CA PHE A 29 -13.30 7.27 5.43
C PHE A 29 -14.65 6.52 5.37
N GLU A 30 -15.37 6.37 6.50
CA GLU A 30 -16.71 5.79 6.54
C GLU A 30 -17.70 6.58 5.67
N ARG A 31 -17.64 7.92 5.74
CA ARG A 31 -18.50 8.80 4.96
C ARG A 31 -18.30 8.61 3.44
N GLN A 32 -17.05 8.54 2.99
CA GLN A 32 -16.73 8.41 1.57
C GLN A 32 -16.96 7.00 1.02
N THR A 33 -16.74 5.96 1.83
CA THR A 33 -16.92 4.56 1.41
C THR A 33 -18.35 4.06 1.61
N GLY A 34 -19.14 4.72 2.47
CA GLY A 34 -20.46 4.27 2.89
C GLY A 34 -20.42 3.00 3.76
N ARG A 35 -19.26 2.61 4.28
CA ARG A 35 -19.06 1.39 5.09
C ARG A 35 -18.49 1.72 6.46
N LYS A 36 -18.92 0.97 7.47
CA LYS A 36 -18.39 1.06 8.82
C LYS A 36 -16.99 0.45 8.91
N VAL A 37 -16.24 0.88 9.92
CA VAL A 37 -14.88 0.41 10.19
C VAL A 37 -14.88 -0.47 11.43
N LEU A 38 -14.22 -1.63 11.33
CA LEU A 38 -13.91 -2.54 12.43
C LEU A 38 -12.43 -2.42 12.79
N CYS A 39 -12.10 -2.75 14.04
CA CYS A 39 -10.74 -2.83 14.60
C CYS A 39 -10.11 -1.46 14.90
N ASN A 40 -9.61 -0.73 13.91
CA ASN A 40 -8.88 0.54 14.03
C ASN A 40 -7.80 0.55 15.13
N LYS A 41 -6.90 -0.43 15.11
CA LYS A 41 -5.77 -0.53 16.04
C LYS A 41 -4.60 -1.31 15.43
N PRO A 42 -3.41 -1.30 16.05
CA PRO A 42 -2.31 -2.18 15.64
C PRO A 42 -2.73 -3.65 15.76
N TYR A 43 -2.52 -4.42 14.70
CA TYR A 43 -2.88 -5.85 14.66
C TYR A 43 -2.01 -6.66 13.71
N SER A 44 -1.86 -7.96 14.00
CA SER A 44 -1.31 -8.93 13.05
C SER A 44 -2.30 -9.16 11.91
N GLY A 45 -1.84 -9.08 10.66
CA GLY A 45 -2.72 -9.23 9.50
C GLY A 45 -3.31 -10.65 9.32
N THR A 46 -2.76 -11.67 9.97
CA THR A 46 -3.35 -13.02 10.00
C THR A 46 -4.36 -13.17 11.13
N GLU A 47 -4.09 -12.60 12.29
CA GLU A 47 -5.00 -12.66 13.43
C GLU A 47 -6.23 -11.77 13.26
N VAL A 48 -6.07 -10.58 12.65
CA VAL A 48 -7.18 -9.65 12.45
C VAL A 48 -8.32 -10.24 11.60
N ILE A 49 -7.98 -11.05 10.58
CA ILE A 49 -9.02 -11.69 9.76
C ILE A 49 -9.68 -12.87 10.47
N LYS A 50 -9.00 -13.53 11.41
CA LYS A 50 -9.63 -14.56 12.25
C LYS A 50 -10.61 -13.94 13.23
N ASP A 51 -10.22 -12.83 13.88
CA ASP A 51 -11.00 -12.22 14.95
C ASP A 51 -12.18 -11.37 14.42
N TYR A 52 -11.99 -10.67 13.30
CA TYR A 52 -12.99 -9.75 12.73
C TYR A 52 -13.60 -10.24 11.41
N GLY A 53 -13.08 -11.29 10.79
CA GLY A 53 -13.51 -11.73 9.47
C GLY A 53 -14.98 -12.10 9.41
N LYS A 54 -15.50 -12.80 10.42
CA LYS A 54 -16.92 -13.16 10.48
C LYS A 54 -17.81 -11.93 10.59
N GLU A 55 -17.47 -10.97 11.46
CA GLU A 55 -18.24 -9.73 11.62
C GLU A 55 -18.20 -8.90 10.33
N MET A 56 -17.05 -8.86 9.65
CA MET A 56 -16.91 -8.22 8.34
C MET A 56 -17.84 -8.83 7.30
N VAL A 57 -17.90 -10.16 7.22
CA VAL A 57 -18.78 -10.88 6.27
C VAL A 57 -20.24 -10.63 6.59
N ASP A 58 -20.62 -10.69 7.87
CA ASP A 58 -22.01 -10.52 8.32
C ASP A 58 -22.52 -9.08 8.13
N THR A 59 -21.67 -8.07 8.29
CA THR A 59 -22.08 -6.65 8.30
C THR A 59 -21.67 -5.85 7.06
N GLY A 60 -20.70 -6.33 6.30
CA GLY A 60 -20.08 -5.60 5.19
C GLY A 60 -19.15 -4.45 5.64
N ALA A 61 -18.84 -4.34 6.94
CA ALA A 61 -17.90 -3.36 7.46
C ALA A 61 -16.47 -3.69 7.05
N LEU A 62 -15.59 -2.67 6.93
CA LEU A 62 -14.21 -2.84 6.53
C LEU A 62 -13.30 -3.03 7.74
N ILE A 63 -12.41 -4.01 7.71
CA ILE A 63 -11.40 -4.18 8.77
C ILE A 63 -10.25 -3.22 8.49
N VAL A 64 -10.12 -2.16 9.28
CA VAL A 64 -8.99 -1.21 9.22
C VAL A 64 -8.04 -1.50 10.36
N TYR A 65 -6.76 -1.62 10.06
CA TYR A 65 -5.73 -1.86 11.06
C TYR A 65 -4.38 -1.29 10.62
N THR A 66 -3.46 -1.17 11.55
CA THR A 66 -2.10 -0.68 11.32
C THR A 66 -1.07 -1.67 11.89
N SER A 67 0.19 -1.27 11.90
CA SER A 67 1.32 -1.98 12.54
C SER A 67 2.32 -0.96 13.10
N ALA A 68 3.50 -1.41 13.50
CA ALA A 68 4.60 -0.52 13.88
C ALA A 68 5.10 0.35 12.71
N ASP A 69 4.83 -0.07 11.47
CA ASP A 69 5.13 0.72 10.27
C ASP A 69 4.07 1.80 10.04
N SER A 70 4.41 2.77 9.17
CA SER A 70 3.48 3.82 8.72
C SER A 70 2.56 3.28 7.62
N VAL A 71 1.54 2.55 8.00
CA VAL A 71 0.61 1.88 7.08
C VAL A 71 -0.84 1.98 7.53
N PHE A 72 -1.75 2.15 6.55
CA PHE A 72 -3.19 2.01 6.70
C PHE A 72 -3.62 0.79 5.90
N GLN A 73 -4.06 -0.26 6.56
CA GLN A 73 -4.40 -1.53 5.92
C GLN A 73 -5.91 -1.76 5.98
N ILE A 74 -6.48 -2.17 4.86
CA ILE A 74 -7.91 -2.48 4.74
C ILE A 74 -8.05 -3.95 4.34
N ALA A 75 -8.60 -4.76 5.24
CA ALA A 75 -8.93 -6.15 4.90
C ALA A 75 -10.44 -6.29 4.67
N ALA A 76 -10.79 -7.04 3.62
CA ALA A 76 -12.16 -7.36 3.27
C ALA A 76 -12.25 -8.72 2.57
N HIS A 77 -13.38 -9.42 2.79
CA HIS A 77 -13.69 -10.68 2.12
C HIS A 77 -14.09 -10.40 0.67
N GLU A 78 -13.54 -11.15 -0.28
CA GLU A 78 -13.71 -10.88 -1.72
C GLU A 78 -15.15 -11.05 -2.20
N ASP A 79 -15.93 -11.95 -1.60
CA ASP A 79 -17.35 -12.14 -1.93
C ASP A 79 -18.26 -11.02 -1.40
N VAL A 80 -17.81 -10.27 -0.39
CA VAL A 80 -18.56 -9.15 0.22
C VAL A 80 -18.13 -7.81 -0.36
N VAL A 81 -16.84 -7.66 -0.60
CA VAL A 81 -16.23 -6.48 -1.23
C VAL A 81 -15.34 -6.95 -2.35
N PRO A 82 -15.79 -6.89 -3.62
CA PRO A 82 -14.96 -7.25 -4.76
C PRO A 82 -13.62 -6.53 -4.74
N VAL A 83 -12.56 -7.20 -5.21
CA VAL A 83 -11.19 -6.70 -5.13
C VAL A 83 -11.03 -5.29 -5.72
N GLU A 84 -11.65 -5.01 -6.87
CA GLU A 84 -11.62 -3.68 -7.49
C GLU A 84 -12.28 -2.61 -6.61
N THR A 85 -13.37 -2.97 -5.93
CA THR A 85 -14.03 -2.07 -4.97
C THR A 85 -13.13 -1.81 -3.77
N LEU A 86 -12.42 -2.83 -3.27
CA LEU A 86 -11.44 -2.65 -2.20
C LEU A 86 -10.30 -1.72 -2.63
N TYR A 87 -9.84 -1.83 -3.88
CA TYR A 87 -8.83 -0.92 -4.43
C TYR A 87 -9.34 0.53 -4.51
N GLU A 88 -10.61 0.74 -4.88
CA GLU A 88 -11.23 2.08 -4.83
C GLU A 88 -11.26 2.63 -3.41
N TYR A 89 -11.60 1.82 -2.41
CA TYR A 89 -11.54 2.23 -1.01
C TYR A 89 -10.13 2.59 -0.56
N CYS A 90 -9.12 1.87 -1.03
CA CYS A 90 -7.73 2.22 -0.78
C CYS A 90 -7.33 3.55 -1.45
N ARG A 91 -7.82 3.85 -2.65
CA ARG A 91 -7.61 5.15 -3.32
C ARG A 91 -8.28 6.29 -2.55
N ILE A 92 -9.47 6.06 -2.02
CA ILE A 92 -10.17 7.02 -1.14
C ILE A 92 -9.33 7.27 0.12
N ALA A 93 -8.89 6.21 0.81
CA ALA A 93 -8.03 6.32 1.98
C ALA A 93 -6.73 7.06 1.65
N ARG A 94 -6.09 6.77 0.49
CA ARG A 94 -4.87 7.47 0.05
C ARG A 94 -5.08 8.97 -0.13
N LYS A 95 -6.24 9.41 -0.59
CA LYS A 95 -6.59 10.83 -0.73
C LYS A 95 -6.83 11.52 0.62
N ILE A 96 -7.45 10.82 1.57
CA ILE A 96 -7.68 11.32 2.93
C ILE A 96 -6.35 11.43 3.70
N LEU A 97 -5.50 10.43 3.59
CA LEU A 97 -4.24 10.29 4.34
C LEU A 97 -3.09 11.07 3.67
N GLN A 98 -3.16 12.39 3.73
CA GLN A 98 -2.17 13.32 3.19
C GLN A 98 -1.61 14.25 4.28
N GLY A 99 -0.56 15.00 3.99
CA GLY A 99 0.07 15.95 4.91
C GLY A 99 0.50 15.27 6.20
N LYS A 100 0.09 15.79 7.35
CA LYS A 100 0.43 15.24 8.68
C LYS A 100 -0.04 13.79 8.90
N HIS A 101 -1.02 13.33 8.13
CA HIS A 101 -1.53 11.96 8.15
C HIS A 101 -1.05 11.12 6.97
N GLY A 102 -0.06 11.59 6.24
CA GLY A 102 0.50 10.93 5.06
C GLY A 102 1.27 9.65 5.42
N VAL A 103 0.54 8.55 5.69
CA VAL A 103 1.17 7.24 5.89
C VAL A 103 1.93 6.81 4.64
N ALA A 104 3.03 6.08 4.82
CA ALA A 104 3.86 5.63 3.71
C ALA A 104 3.09 4.76 2.70
N ARG A 105 2.18 3.91 3.18
CA ARG A 105 1.39 3.03 2.33
C ARG A 105 -0.04 2.86 2.83
N VAL A 106 -1.00 2.85 1.91
CA VAL A 106 -2.32 2.27 2.10
C VAL A 106 -2.30 0.89 1.43
N ILE A 107 -2.78 -0.15 2.11
CA ILE A 107 -2.62 -1.52 1.65
C ILE A 107 -3.97 -2.22 1.58
N ALA A 108 -4.34 -2.70 0.39
CA ALA A 108 -5.44 -3.63 0.20
C ALA A 108 -5.03 -5.04 0.66
N ARG A 109 -5.83 -5.66 1.52
CA ARG A 109 -5.62 -7.00 2.06
C ARG A 109 -6.86 -7.87 1.85
N PRO A 110 -7.16 -8.28 0.62
CA PRO A 110 -8.28 -9.16 0.37
C PRO A 110 -8.05 -10.54 1.02
N PHE A 111 -9.15 -11.14 1.46
CA PHE A 111 -9.14 -12.49 2.03
C PHE A 111 -10.38 -13.27 1.56
N GLU A 112 -10.33 -14.59 1.73
CA GLU A 112 -11.36 -15.54 1.34
C GLU A 112 -11.55 -16.63 2.40
N GLY A 113 -12.58 -17.46 2.27
CA GLY A 113 -12.89 -18.61 3.13
C GLY A 113 -14.22 -18.45 3.85
N GLU A 114 -14.84 -19.57 4.28
CA GLU A 114 -16.12 -19.57 4.99
C GLU A 114 -15.97 -19.74 6.52
N TRP A 115 -15.12 -20.67 6.93
CA TRP A 115 -14.91 -21.03 8.35
C TRP A 115 -13.46 -20.77 8.81
N SER A 116 -12.55 -20.70 7.87
CA SER A 116 -11.15 -20.36 8.09
C SER A 116 -10.71 -19.36 7.02
N TYR A 117 -10.46 -18.12 7.44
CA TYR A 117 -10.09 -17.05 6.55
C TYR A 117 -8.60 -17.07 6.21
N ALA A 118 -8.30 -16.91 4.93
CA ALA A 118 -6.94 -16.83 4.42
C ALA A 118 -6.77 -15.59 3.51
N ARG A 119 -5.62 -14.92 3.61
CA ARG A 119 -5.29 -13.81 2.71
C ARG A 119 -5.02 -14.33 1.31
N THR A 120 -5.54 -13.62 0.32
CA THR A 120 -5.27 -13.92 -1.11
C THR A 120 -3.99 -13.24 -1.59
N SER A 121 -3.55 -13.62 -2.78
CA SER A 121 -2.38 -13.00 -3.44
C SER A 121 -2.69 -11.61 -4.03
N ARG A 122 -3.94 -11.17 -4.04
CA ARG A 122 -4.41 -9.90 -4.61
C ARG A 122 -4.20 -8.69 -3.68
N ARG A 123 -3.18 -8.79 -2.82
CA ARG A 123 -2.68 -7.63 -2.08
C ARG A 123 -2.21 -6.56 -3.05
N HIS A 124 -2.51 -5.28 -2.75
CA HIS A 124 -1.99 -4.15 -3.48
C HIS A 124 -1.62 -2.99 -2.55
N ASP A 125 -0.47 -2.37 -2.79
CA ASP A 125 0.02 -1.25 -2.01
C ASP A 125 -0.17 0.07 -2.79
N PHE A 126 -0.79 1.06 -2.14
CA PHE A 126 -0.95 2.42 -2.63
C PHE A 126 0.00 3.32 -1.86
N SER A 127 1.20 3.48 -2.38
CA SER A 127 2.28 4.24 -1.75
C SER A 127 2.03 5.75 -1.84
N LEU A 128 2.54 6.50 -0.85
CA LEU A 128 2.66 7.94 -0.97
C LEU A 128 3.71 8.25 -2.02
N GLU A 129 3.44 9.24 -2.87
CA GLU A 129 4.41 9.72 -3.83
C GLU A 129 5.58 10.45 -3.15
N PRO A 130 6.79 10.38 -3.72
CA PRO A 130 7.90 11.19 -3.25
C PRO A 130 7.55 12.68 -3.18
N THR A 131 7.94 13.33 -2.10
CA THR A 131 7.59 14.73 -1.80
C THR A 131 8.36 15.75 -2.65
N GLY A 132 9.31 15.30 -3.45
CA GLY A 132 10.11 16.12 -4.35
C GLY A 132 10.47 15.38 -5.65
N THR A 133 11.19 16.05 -6.54
CA THR A 133 11.72 15.46 -7.77
C THR A 133 12.86 14.51 -7.44
N THR A 134 12.74 13.26 -7.83
CA THR A 134 13.74 12.22 -7.62
C THR A 134 14.74 12.15 -8.78
N MET A 135 15.86 11.46 -8.59
CA MET A 135 16.78 11.13 -9.66
C MET A 135 16.08 10.35 -10.79
N LEU A 136 15.11 9.48 -10.44
CA LEU A 136 14.33 8.73 -11.43
C LEU A 136 13.50 9.67 -12.32
N ASP A 137 12.86 10.69 -11.72
CA ASP A 137 12.12 11.69 -12.48
C ASP A 137 13.04 12.44 -13.44
N GLN A 138 14.21 12.87 -12.95
CA GLN A 138 15.17 13.62 -13.76
C GLN A 138 15.69 12.80 -14.95
N LEU A 139 16.05 11.53 -14.73
CA LEU A 139 16.47 10.64 -15.81
C LEU A 139 15.39 10.50 -16.88
N LYS A 140 14.15 10.22 -16.47
CA LYS A 140 13.02 10.10 -17.37
C LYS A 140 12.76 11.39 -18.15
N ASP A 141 12.78 12.54 -17.47
CA ASP A 141 12.54 13.86 -18.08
C ASP A 141 13.62 14.24 -19.11
N HIS A 142 14.82 13.69 -18.96
CA HIS A 142 15.92 13.86 -19.93
C HIS A 142 15.95 12.77 -21.02
N GLY A 143 14.90 11.93 -21.09
CA GLY A 143 14.73 10.94 -22.14
C GLY A 143 15.51 9.64 -21.92
N PHE A 144 15.98 9.37 -20.70
CA PHE A 144 16.57 8.09 -20.35
C PHE A 144 15.53 7.07 -19.97
N ASP A 145 15.78 5.80 -20.26
CA ASP A 145 15.01 4.70 -19.75
C ASP A 145 15.35 4.45 -18.28
N VAL A 146 14.32 4.19 -17.48
CA VAL A 146 14.43 3.88 -16.06
C VAL A 146 13.66 2.60 -15.77
N LEU A 147 14.38 1.49 -15.75
CA LEU A 147 13.83 0.17 -15.44
C LEU A 147 13.79 -0.07 -13.93
N SER A 148 12.63 -0.24 -13.37
CA SER A 148 12.42 -0.62 -11.97
C SER A 148 12.37 -2.13 -11.80
N ILE A 149 13.17 -2.69 -10.89
CA ILE A 149 13.17 -4.10 -10.57
C ILE A 149 12.67 -4.33 -9.15
N GLY A 150 11.72 -5.25 -8.98
CA GLY A 150 11.12 -5.59 -7.70
C GLY A 150 10.29 -4.46 -7.10
N LYS A 151 10.53 -4.13 -5.84
CA LYS A 151 9.74 -3.16 -5.07
C LYS A 151 9.96 -1.68 -5.44
N ILE A 152 10.95 -1.37 -6.26
CA ILE A 152 11.28 0.02 -6.58
C ILE A 152 10.08 0.72 -7.23
N TYR A 153 9.39 0.06 -8.13
CA TYR A 153 8.18 0.57 -8.78
C TYR A 153 7.11 1.05 -7.77
N ASP A 154 6.82 0.23 -6.76
CA ASP A 154 5.83 0.55 -5.72
C ASP A 154 6.36 1.60 -4.72
N ILE A 155 7.65 1.55 -4.36
CA ILE A 155 8.26 2.50 -3.40
C ILE A 155 8.21 3.93 -3.92
N PHE A 156 8.36 4.13 -5.22
CA PHE A 156 8.26 5.43 -5.88
C PHE A 156 6.85 5.74 -6.41
N ALA A 157 5.84 4.96 -6.03
CA ALA A 157 4.46 5.13 -6.48
C ALA A 157 4.34 5.21 -8.01
N HIS A 158 5.12 4.38 -8.71
CA HIS A 158 5.23 4.30 -10.18
C HIS A 158 5.84 5.54 -10.85
N ARG A 159 6.24 6.54 -10.06
CA ARG A 159 6.77 7.81 -10.58
C ARG A 159 8.23 7.68 -10.99
N GLY A 160 8.60 8.35 -12.08
CA GLY A 160 9.97 8.43 -12.58
C GLY A 160 10.47 7.15 -13.27
N THR A 161 9.63 6.12 -13.45
CA THR A 161 10.01 4.88 -14.13
C THR A 161 9.43 4.82 -15.55
N THR A 162 10.14 4.19 -16.49
CA THR A 162 9.67 3.95 -17.86
C THR A 162 9.18 2.53 -18.06
N ASP A 163 9.75 1.59 -17.32
CA ASP A 163 9.39 0.17 -17.34
C ASP A 163 9.62 -0.49 -15.97
N HIS A 164 9.06 -1.67 -15.75
CA HIS A 164 9.21 -2.39 -14.49
C HIS A 164 9.17 -3.91 -14.64
N VAL A 165 9.85 -4.60 -13.72
CA VAL A 165 9.82 -6.05 -13.58
C VAL A 165 9.52 -6.42 -12.13
N PHE A 166 8.39 -7.08 -11.90
CA PHE A 166 8.09 -7.63 -10.58
C PHE A 166 8.95 -8.86 -10.28
N THR A 167 9.30 -9.04 -9.02
CA THR A 167 10.09 -10.19 -8.55
C THR A 167 9.51 -10.76 -7.27
N SER A 168 9.63 -12.07 -7.09
CA SER A 168 9.17 -12.79 -5.91
C SER A 168 10.12 -12.65 -4.71
N GLY A 169 11.37 -12.26 -4.95
CA GLY A 169 12.38 -12.08 -3.91
C GLY A 169 13.75 -11.64 -4.44
N ASN A 170 14.70 -11.49 -3.53
CA ASN A 170 16.05 -10.99 -3.85
C ASN A 170 16.82 -11.83 -4.88
N PRO A 171 16.81 -13.17 -4.85
CA PRO A 171 17.52 -13.96 -5.86
C PRO A 171 17.07 -13.64 -7.28
N GLU A 172 15.76 -13.64 -7.53
CA GLU A 172 15.19 -13.27 -8.83
C GLU A 172 15.49 -11.81 -9.19
N GLY A 173 15.44 -10.90 -8.19
CA GLY A 173 15.79 -9.49 -8.39
C GLY A 173 17.22 -9.30 -8.88
N ILE A 174 18.19 -10.06 -8.35
CA ILE A 174 19.59 -10.03 -8.79
C ILE A 174 19.71 -10.55 -10.22
N GLU A 175 19.06 -11.69 -10.53
CA GLU A 175 19.06 -12.28 -11.86
C GLU A 175 18.51 -11.29 -12.90
N LYS A 176 17.33 -10.68 -12.63
CA LYS A 176 16.73 -9.68 -13.51
C LYS A 176 17.57 -8.41 -13.66
N THR A 177 18.30 -8.02 -12.63
CA THR A 177 19.25 -6.90 -12.72
C THR A 177 20.40 -7.23 -13.65
N ILE A 178 20.99 -8.44 -13.53
CA ILE A 178 22.06 -8.89 -14.43
C ILE A 178 21.56 -8.98 -15.87
N GLU A 179 20.38 -9.57 -16.11
CA GLU A 179 19.76 -9.62 -17.44
C GLU A 179 19.59 -8.21 -18.04
N ALA A 180 19.15 -7.25 -17.25
CA ALA A 180 18.95 -5.88 -17.69
C ALA A 180 20.26 -5.20 -18.14
N THR A 181 21.38 -5.46 -17.44
CA THR A 181 22.70 -4.89 -17.82
C THR A 181 23.23 -5.36 -19.17
N HIS A 182 22.65 -6.41 -19.75
CA HIS A 182 23.02 -6.93 -21.07
C HIS A 182 22.08 -6.46 -22.19
N LYS A 183 21.10 -5.61 -21.87
CA LYS A 183 20.20 -5.01 -22.85
C LYS A 183 20.70 -3.62 -23.23
N ASP A 184 20.60 -3.28 -24.50
CA ASP A 184 20.75 -1.92 -24.99
C ASP A 184 19.47 -1.14 -24.67
N PHE A 185 19.54 -0.09 -23.84
CA PHE A 185 18.48 0.89 -23.59
C PHE A 185 19.02 2.28 -23.32
#